data_88a6e82824698cd5d04ff7be1f56a29a
#
_entry.id   88a6e82824698cd5d04ff7be1f56a29a
#
_cell.length_a   1.000
_cell.length_b   1.000
_cell.length_c   1.000
_cell.angle_alpha   90.00
_cell.angle_beta   90.00
_cell.angle_gamma   90.00
#
_symmetry.space_group_name_H-M   'P 1'
#
loop_
_entity.id
_entity.type
_entity.pdbx_description
1 polymer ?
#
loop_
_entity_poly.entity_id
_entity_poly.type
_entity_poly.pdbx_seq_one_letter_code
_entity_poly.pdbx_strand_id
1 'polypeptide(L)'
;MEMNSLYIDGAAVKATSGETFDSINPANGEPIATLGQASSADVDSAIESAKRGFAVWSAMTAVERSRILLKAVEILRSRNNDLANLEVVDTGKPLQEAIEVDVASGADVIEYFAGLAPTLQGDQQPLSESQFFYTRREPLGICAGIGAWNYPIQIAMWKSAPALAAGNAMIFKPSEETPLTALKLAEIFTEAGLPDGVFNVVQGDYRVGQMLTAHPEIAKVSFTGETGTGKAVMADSAKTLKSVTMELGGKSPMIVFDDAKLDDAVSASMVANFYTQGEVCTNGTRVYVHENIYNAFIDQLKTRTEKLIIGDPMDMETQIGALISKEHLSKVLEAIELAKQSGATLLTGGYQVTDNGLENGNFVIPTVFVDCEDNMPHVQQEIFGPVMSVLKFTDEDDVIRRANDTKYGLAAGVFTQNLSRAHRVIHQMQAGICWVNTWGDSPAEMPVGGYKLSGIGRENGPETLLHYTQTKSILIELGDYASPYA
;
A
#
# COMPACT_ATOMS: atom_id res chain seq x y z
N MET A 1 -2.81 -30.08 0.72
CA MET A 1 -1.97 -30.47 1.89
C MET A 1 -1.91 -29.24 2.79
N GLU A 2 -2.34 -29.35 4.04
CA GLU A 2 -2.32 -28.24 5.00
C GLU A 2 -0.88 -27.75 5.17
N MET A 3 -0.61 -26.50 4.80
CA MET A 3 0.72 -25.90 4.96
C MET A 3 0.98 -25.49 6.41
N ASN A 4 2.26 -25.48 6.83
CA ASN A 4 2.66 -24.69 7.99
C ASN A 4 2.43 -23.23 7.62
N SER A 5 1.38 -22.64 8.18
CA SER A 5 0.80 -21.38 7.67
C SER A 5 1.20 -20.16 8.49
N LEU A 6 1.90 -20.34 9.62
CA LEU A 6 2.46 -19.24 10.40
C LEU A 6 3.98 -19.30 10.33
N TYR A 7 4.63 -18.17 10.55
CA TYR A 7 6.08 -18.09 10.69
C TYR A 7 6.41 -17.40 12.01
N ILE A 8 6.85 -18.15 12.97
CA ILE A 8 7.10 -17.67 14.34
C ILE A 8 8.46 -18.20 14.82
N ASP A 9 9.26 -17.31 15.42
CA ASP A 9 10.55 -17.64 16.02
C ASP A 9 11.54 -18.27 15.00
N GLY A 10 11.59 -17.71 13.79
CA GLY A 10 12.48 -18.16 12.72
C GLY A 10 12.06 -19.47 12.02
N ALA A 11 10.86 -19.96 12.26
CA ALA A 11 10.39 -21.22 11.69
C ALA A 11 8.94 -21.19 11.24
N ALA A 12 8.64 -21.97 10.20
CA ALA A 12 7.26 -22.23 9.76
C ALA A 12 6.57 -23.18 10.72
N VAL A 13 5.43 -22.76 11.28
CA VAL A 13 4.65 -23.53 12.28
C VAL A 13 3.18 -23.66 11.87
N LYS A 14 2.49 -24.67 12.42
CA LYS A 14 1.04 -24.85 12.23
C LYS A 14 0.27 -23.94 13.17
N ALA A 15 -0.87 -23.44 12.68
CA ALA A 15 -1.84 -22.76 13.54
C ALA A 15 -2.47 -23.75 14.53
N THR A 16 -2.76 -23.28 15.74
CA THR A 16 -3.31 -24.11 16.82
C THR A 16 -4.84 -24.07 16.91
N SER A 17 -5.51 -23.18 16.16
CA SER A 17 -6.97 -23.04 16.18
C SER A 17 -7.72 -24.27 15.65
N GLY A 18 -7.12 -25.00 14.71
CA GLY A 18 -7.79 -26.04 13.92
C GLY A 18 -8.71 -25.49 12.81
N GLU A 19 -8.90 -24.18 12.72
CA GLU A 19 -9.62 -23.54 11.62
C GLU A 19 -8.68 -23.32 10.42
N THR A 20 -9.22 -23.48 9.21
CA THR A 20 -8.47 -23.27 7.95
C THR A 20 -9.24 -22.38 6.98
N PHE A 21 -8.51 -21.78 6.05
CA PHE A 21 -9.05 -21.06 4.89
C PHE A 21 -8.21 -21.37 3.65
N ASP A 22 -8.80 -21.20 2.48
CA ASP A 22 -8.11 -21.45 1.21
C ASP A 22 -7.70 -20.10 0.57
N SER A 23 -6.47 -20.04 0.06
CA SER A 23 -6.08 -19.06 -0.94
C SER A 23 -6.56 -19.57 -2.30
N ILE A 24 -7.26 -18.73 -3.04
CA ILE A 24 -7.93 -19.08 -4.30
C ILE A 24 -7.29 -18.30 -5.44
N ASN A 25 -6.94 -18.99 -6.53
CA ASN A 25 -6.46 -18.34 -7.75
C ASN A 25 -7.60 -17.54 -8.41
N PRO A 26 -7.50 -16.20 -8.48
CA PRO A 26 -8.55 -15.36 -9.04
C PRO A 26 -8.83 -15.62 -10.54
N ALA A 27 -7.84 -16.14 -11.27
CA ALA A 27 -7.94 -16.36 -12.71
C ALA A 27 -8.78 -17.58 -13.09
N ASN A 28 -8.91 -18.58 -12.20
CA ASN A 28 -9.61 -19.82 -12.51
C ASN A 28 -10.53 -20.34 -11.39
N GLY A 29 -10.48 -19.71 -10.19
CA GLY A 29 -11.28 -20.10 -9.03
C GLY A 29 -10.81 -21.37 -8.32
N GLU A 30 -9.62 -21.89 -8.65
CA GLU A 30 -9.07 -23.10 -8.02
C GLU A 30 -8.30 -22.76 -6.73
N PRO A 31 -8.35 -23.61 -5.69
CA PRO A 31 -7.56 -23.42 -4.49
C PRO A 31 -6.06 -23.62 -4.78
N ILE A 32 -5.23 -22.67 -4.34
CA ILE A 32 -3.77 -22.71 -4.44
C ILE A 32 -3.19 -23.43 -3.22
N ALA A 33 -3.67 -23.07 -2.03
CA ALA A 33 -3.19 -23.59 -0.76
C ALA A 33 -4.28 -23.52 0.31
N THR A 34 -4.24 -24.43 1.25
CA THR A 34 -5.06 -24.39 2.48
C THR A 34 -4.17 -23.97 3.64
N LEU A 35 -4.52 -22.87 4.32
CA LEU A 35 -3.77 -22.27 5.43
C LEU A 35 -4.55 -22.40 6.73
N GLY A 36 -3.83 -22.52 7.85
CA GLY A 36 -4.44 -22.47 9.18
C GLY A 36 -4.61 -21.03 9.66
N GLN A 37 -5.76 -20.75 10.28
CA GLN A 37 -6.02 -19.47 10.92
C GLN A 37 -5.37 -19.42 12.30
N ALA A 38 -4.64 -18.34 12.61
CA ALA A 38 -4.03 -18.17 13.93
C ALA A 38 -5.09 -18.04 15.03
N SER A 39 -4.83 -18.69 16.16
CA SER A 39 -5.56 -18.51 17.42
C SER A 39 -4.99 -17.34 18.23
N SER A 40 -5.65 -16.99 19.34
CA SER A 40 -5.07 -16.05 20.31
C SER A 40 -3.76 -16.58 20.92
N ALA A 41 -3.64 -17.88 21.15
CA ALA A 41 -2.42 -18.48 21.64
C ALA A 41 -1.25 -18.39 20.63
N ASP A 42 -1.55 -18.45 19.33
CA ASP A 42 -0.54 -18.25 18.28
C ASP A 42 -0.09 -16.79 18.22
N VAL A 43 -1.02 -15.85 18.36
CA VAL A 43 -0.69 -14.41 18.45
C VAL A 43 0.16 -14.13 19.69
N ASP A 44 -0.20 -14.68 20.87
CA ASP A 44 0.59 -14.55 22.11
C ASP A 44 2.00 -15.15 21.91
N SER A 45 2.12 -16.30 21.24
CA SER A 45 3.40 -16.93 20.91
C SER A 45 4.25 -16.02 19.99
N ALA A 46 3.65 -15.41 18.99
CA ALA A 46 4.33 -14.44 18.11
C ALA A 46 4.78 -13.19 18.89
N ILE A 47 3.99 -12.70 19.85
CA ILE A 47 4.36 -11.59 20.72
C ILE A 47 5.57 -11.96 21.59
N GLU A 48 5.55 -13.12 22.24
CA GLU A 48 6.69 -13.55 23.07
C GLU A 48 7.96 -13.80 22.25
N SER A 49 7.82 -14.32 21.03
CA SER A 49 8.92 -14.41 20.06
C SER A 49 9.45 -13.01 19.69
N ALA A 50 8.54 -12.07 19.37
CA ALA A 50 8.91 -10.71 19.01
C ALA A 50 9.61 -9.96 20.15
N LYS A 51 9.26 -10.21 21.42
CA LYS A 51 9.98 -9.66 22.60
C LYS A 51 11.44 -10.12 22.63
N ARG A 52 11.68 -11.41 22.42
CA ARG A 52 13.04 -11.96 22.37
C ARG A 52 13.82 -11.41 21.19
N GLY A 53 13.23 -11.42 19.99
CA GLY A 53 13.84 -10.87 18.78
C GLY A 53 14.17 -9.37 18.92
N PHE A 54 13.24 -8.58 19.45
CA PHE A 54 13.45 -7.16 19.72
C PHE A 54 14.64 -6.90 20.66
N ALA A 55 14.77 -7.68 21.73
CA ALA A 55 15.88 -7.51 22.68
C ALA A 55 17.24 -7.70 22.00
N VAL A 56 17.36 -8.65 21.07
CA VAL A 56 18.57 -8.86 20.27
C VAL A 56 18.76 -7.78 19.24
N TRP A 57 17.73 -7.51 18.44
CA TRP A 57 17.79 -6.62 17.28
C TRP A 57 18.03 -5.16 17.65
N SER A 58 17.36 -4.66 18.69
CA SER A 58 17.52 -3.29 19.18
C SER A 58 18.89 -3.02 19.80
N ALA A 59 19.56 -4.06 20.28
CA ALA A 59 20.92 -3.97 20.83
C ALA A 59 22.00 -3.95 19.73
N MET A 60 21.70 -4.38 18.52
CA MET A 60 22.62 -4.31 17.37
C MET A 60 22.81 -2.87 16.92
N THR A 61 24.01 -2.58 16.44
CA THR A 61 24.28 -1.28 15.79
C THR A 61 23.45 -1.11 14.50
N ALA A 62 23.13 0.11 14.15
CA ALA A 62 22.40 0.39 12.90
C ALA A 62 23.13 -0.15 11.64
N VAL A 63 24.47 -0.16 11.66
CA VAL A 63 25.28 -0.71 10.56
C VAL A 63 25.15 -2.24 10.46
N GLU A 64 25.10 -2.95 11.60
CA GLU A 64 24.88 -4.41 11.59
C GLU A 64 23.49 -4.74 11.04
N ARG A 65 22.45 -4.03 11.50
CA ARG A 65 21.09 -4.18 10.96
C ARG A 65 21.03 -3.91 9.45
N SER A 66 21.66 -2.81 9.01
CA SER A 66 21.75 -2.45 7.60
C SER A 66 22.33 -3.58 6.74
N ARG A 67 23.43 -4.21 7.18
CA ARG A 67 24.09 -5.30 6.44
C ARG A 67 23.18 -6.52 6.27
N ILE A 68 22.40 -6.87 7.27
CA ILE A 68 21.44 -7.98 7.21
C ILE A 68 20.30 -7.65 6.23
N LEU A 69 19.76 -6.43 6.30
CA LEU A 69 18.70 -5.98 5.39
C LEU A 69 19.20 -5.95 3.93
N LEU A 70 20.42 -5.47 3.67
CA LEU A 70 21.01 -5.49 2.32
C LEU A 70 21.20 -6.91 1.77
N LYS A 71 21.55 -7.86 2.65
CA LYS A 71 21.61 -9.28 2.23
C LYS A 71 20.23 -9.83 1.87
N ALA A 72 19.17 -9.43 2.58
CA ALA A 72 17.80 -9.79 2.20
C ALA A 72 17.43 -9.22 0.81
N VAL A 73 17.87 -8.00 0.48
CA VAL A 73 17.68 -7.39 -0.85
C VAL A 73 18.33 -8.22 -1.95
N GLU A 74 19.57 -8.70 -1.75
CA GLU A 74 20.26 -9.57 -2.71
C GLU A 74 19.45 -10.85 -2.98
N ILE A 75 18.92 -11.49 -1.92
CA ILE A 75 18.12 -12.71 -2.03
C ILE A 75 16.79 -12.42 -2.76
N LEU A 76 16.09 -11.34 -2.39
CA LEU A 76 14.85 -10.92 -3.04
C LEU A 76 15.03 -10.72 -4.54
N ARG A 77 16.04 -9.95 -4.94
CA ARG A 77 16.34 -9.70 -6.36
C ARG A 77 16.71 -10.97 -7.11
N SER A 78 17.44 -11.89 -6.48
CA SER A 78 17.80 -13.18 -7.10
C SER A 78 16.59 -14.12 -7.29
N ARG A 79 15.53 -13.95 -6.50
CA ARG A 79 14.29 -14.75 -6.54
C ARG A 79 13.09 -13.99 -7.12
N ASN A 80 13.33 -12.85 -7.75
CA ASN A 80 12.26 -11.98 -8.25
C ASN A 80 11.22 -12.74 -9.07
N ASN A 81 11.65 -13.54 -10.04
CA ASN A 81 10.72 -14.28 -10.91
C ASN A 81 9.90 -15.34 -10.17
N ASP A 82 10.50 -16.06 -9.23
CA ASP A 82 9.80 -17.09 -8.46
C ASP A 82 8.73 -16.45 -7.55
N LEU A 83 9.08 -15.32 -6.92
CA LEU A 83 8.16 -14.56 -6.07
C LEU A 83 7.06 -13.90 -6.89
N ALA A 84 7.38 -13.33 -8.05
CA ALA A 84 6.40 -12.76 -8.96
C ALA A 84 5.39 -13.79 -9.46
N ASN A 85 5.85 -15.01 -9.84
CA ASN A 85 4.95 -16.10 -10.21
C ASN A 85 3.96 -16.44 -9.08
N LEU A 86 4.44 -16.47 -7.82
CA LEU A 86 3.59 -16.72 -6.66
C LEU A 86 2.60 -15.57 -6.42
N GLU A 87 3.06 -14.33 -6.58
CA GLU A 87 2.23 -13.13 -6.46
C GLU A 87 1.09 -13.14 -7.49
N VAL A 88 1.38 -13.51 -8.75
CA VAL A 88 0.38 -13.59 -9.83
C VAL A 88 -0.72 -14.59 -9.52
N VAL A 89 -0.39 -15.80 -9.09
CA VAL A 89 -1.41 -16.82 -8.81
C VAL A 89 -2.24 -16.46 -7.57
N ASP A 90 -1.67 -15.71 -6.62
CA ASP A 90 -2.33 -15.28 -5.38
C ASP A 90 -3.20 -14.02 -5.59
N THR A 91 -2.84 -13.13 -6.54
CA THR A 91 -3.50 -11.85 -6.76
C THR A 91 -4.34 -11.74 -8.03
N GLY A 92 -4.03 -12.53 -9.04
CA GLY A 92 -4.65 -12.43 -10.37
C GLY A 92 -4.09 -11.32 -11.28
N LYS A 93 -3.09 -10.55 -10.85
CA LYS A 93 -2.48 -9.48 -11.66
C LYS A 93 -1.57 -10.03 -12.77
N PRO A 94 -1.31 -9.25 -13.85
CA PRO A 94 -0.41 -9.67 -14.93
C PRO A 94 1.02 -9.92 -14.46
N LEU A 95 1.66 -10.97 -14.99
CA LEU A 95 3.01 -11.40 -14.63
C LEU A 95 4.06 -10.32 -14.90
N GLN A 96 3.93 -9.58 -16.00
CA GLN A 96 4.86 -8.50 -16.31
C GLN A 96 4.86 -7.44 -15.19
N GLU A 97 3.69 -7.06 -14.68
CA GLU A 97 3.58 -6.10 -13.58
C GLU A 97 4.23 -6.61 -12.29
N ALA A 98 3.99 -7.88 -11.93
CA ALA A 98 4.56 -8.49 -10.73
C ALA A 98 6.10 -8.58 -10.80
N ILE A 99 6.67 -8.89 -11.97
CA ILE A 99 8.12 -8.94 -12.18
C ILE A 99 8.75 -7.55 -12.08
N GLU A 100 8.13 -6.56 -12.71
CA GLU A 100 8.71 -5.21 -12.83
C GLU A 100 8.54 -4.37 -11.55
N VAL A 101 7.45 -4.60 -10.79
CA VAL A 101 7.06 -3.70 -9.70
C VAL A 101 7.07 -4.39 -8.33
N ASP A 102 6.31 -5.44 -8.10
CA ASP A 102 5.94 -5.89 -6.76
C ASP A 102 7.15 -6.23 -5.88
N VAL A 103 7.97 -7.16 -6.31
CA VAL A 103 9.17 -7.57 -5.57
C VAL A 103 10.30 -6.56 -5.72
N ALA A 104 10.49 -6.04 -6.93
CA ALA A 104 11.58 -5.13 -7.26
C ALA A 104 11.48 -3.83 -6.44
N SER A 105 10.32 -3.16 -6.47
CA SER A 105 10.14 -1.90 -5.72
C SER A 105 10.15 -2.12 -4.20
N GLY A 106 9.64 -3.25 -3.73
CA GLY A 106 9.73 -3.62 -2.32
C GLY A 106 11.18 -3.85 -1.86
N ALA A 107 12.00 -4.49 -2.69
CA ALA A 107 13.43 -4.65 -2.43
C ALA A 107 14.16 -3.30 -2.40
N ASP A 108 13.81 -2.37 -3.30
CA ASP A 108 14.35 -1.01 -3.32
C ASP A 108 14.00 -0.24 -2.03
N VAL A 109 12.80 -0.44 -1.48
CA VAL A 109 12.42 0.14 -0.19
C VAL A 109 13.24 -0.43 0.97
N ILE A 110 13.50 -1.75 1.00
CA ILE A 110 14.39 -2.34 2.02
C ILE A 110 15.80 -1.78 1.88
N GLU A 111 16.33 -1.68 0.66
CA GLU A 111 17.67 -1.11 0.39
C GLU A 111 17.75 0.34 0.86
N TYR A 112 16.76 1.14 0.54
CA TYR A 112 16.67 2.54 0.95
C TYR A 112 16.71 2.71 2.47
N PHE A 113 15.84 2.00 3.20
CA PHE A 113 15.81 2.09 4.67
C PHE A 113 17.04 1.45 5.33
N ALA A 114 17.62 0.41 4.74
CA ALA A 114 18.91 -0.13 5.19
C ALA A 114 20.01 0.92 5.09
N GLY A 115 20.03 1.71 4.00
CA GLY A 115 20.95 2.82 3.82
C GLY A 115 20.72 3.97 4.81
N LEU A 116 19.46 4.23 5.17
CA LEU A 116 19.10 5.29 6.11
C LEU A 116 19.30 4.90 7.59
N ALA A 117 19.29 3.63 7.95
CA ALA A 117 19.38 3.19 9.33
C ALA A 117 20.54 3.84 10.13
N PRO A 118 21.77 3.94 9.57
CA PRO A 118 22.89 4.60 10.26
C PRO A 118 22.78 6.12 10.38
N THR A 119 21.84 6.75 9.66
CA THR A 119 21.67 8.21 9.66
C THR A 119 20.67 8.69 10.72
N LEU A 120 20.00 7.77 11.42
CA LEU A 120 19.04 8.11 12.46
C LEU A 120 19.74 8.73 13.66
N GLN A 121 19.62 10.05 13.80
CA GLN A 121 20.32 10.86 14.79
C GLN A 121 19.35 11.53 15.76
N GLY A 122 19.90 11.98 16.90
CA GLY A 122 19.28 12.93 17.81
C GLY A 122 19.97 14.30 17.70
N ASP A 123 19.40 15.28 18.39
CA ASP A 123 19.89 16.65 18.44
C ASP A 123 20.69 16.89 19.73
N GLN A 124 21.56 17.88 19.72
CA GLN A 124 22.24 18.38 20.90
C GLN A 124 22.22 19.91 20.87
N GLN A 125 21.85 20.55 22.01
CA GLN A 125 21.78 21.99 22.12
C GLN A 125 22.30 22.47 23.48
N PRO A 126 23.27 23.41 23.51
CA PRO A 126 23.67 24.10 24.73
C PRO A 126 22.58 25.09 25.18
N LEU A 127 22.29 25.15 26.47
CA LEU A 127 21.34 26.08 27.09
C LEU A 127 22.05 27.18 27.88
N SER A 128 23.17 26.86 28.53
CA SER A 128 24.04 27.79 29.24
C SER A 128 25.49 27.27 29.23
N GLU A 129 26.39 27.90 29.97
CA GLU A 129 27.75 27.40 30.13
C GLU A 129 27.84 26.08 30.88
N SER A 130 26.85 25.81 31.76
CA SER A 130 26.80 24.57 32.56
C SER A 130 25.70 23.59 32.14
N GLN A 131 24.83 23.98 31.21
CA GLN A 131 23.64 23.17 30.91
C GLN A 131 23.46 22.94 29.41
N PHE A 132 23.22 21.70 29.03
CA PHE A 132 22.85 21.32 27.67
C PHE A 132 21.88 20.15 27.69
N PHE A 133 21.13 19.97 26.60
CA PHE A 133 20.39 18.72 26.39
C PHE A 133 20.82 18.03 25.10
N TYR A 134 20.56 16.71 25.06
CA TYR A 134 20.58 15.95 23.83
C TYR A 134 19.35 15.05 23.74
N THR A 135 18.99 14.67 22.51
CA THR A 135 17.92 13.72 22.27
C THR A 135 18.46 12.40 21.74
N ARG A 136 17.71 11.33 21.94
CA ARG A 136 17.95 10.02 21.33
C ARG A 136 16.68 9.58 20.61
N ARG A 137 16.85 8.95 19.46
CA ARG A 137 15.79 8.20 18.77
C ARG A 137 15.89 6.75 19.22
N GLU A 138 14.84 6.25 19.84
CA GLU A 138 14.76 4.87 20.32
C GLU A 138 13.63 4.12 19.60
N PRO A 139 13.79 2.83 19.24
CA PRO A 139 12.72 2.06 18.64
C PRO A 139 11.50 2.00 19.57
N LEU A 140 10.32 1.83 18.98
CA LEU A 140 9.04 1.76 19.72
C LEU A 140 8.89 0.42 20.47
N GLY A 141 9.41 -0.69 19.90
CA GLY A 141 9.28 -2.02 20.43
C GLY A 141 8.72 -3.01 19.39
N ILE A 142 7.55 -3.58 19.66
CA ILE A 142 6.89 -4.51 18.75
C ILE A 142 5.88 -3.72 17.89
N CYS A 143 5.99 -3.86 16.58
CA CYS A 143 5.07 -3.26 15.61
C CYS A 143 4.19 -4.35 14.98
N ALA A 144 2.94 -4.04 14.72
CA ALA A 144 2.07 -4.86 13.87
C ALA A 144 1.97 -4.23 12.48
N GLY A 145 2.25 -5.02 11.44
CA GLY A 145 1.98 -4.69 10.06
C GLY A 145 0.75 -5.46 9.59
N ILE A 146 -0.25 -4.79 9.02
CA ILE A 146 -1.43 -5.42 8.45
C ILE A 146 -1.50 -5.02 6.99
N GLY A 147 -1.36 -6.01 6.09
CA GLY A 147 -1.27 -5.83 4.65
C GLY A 147 -2.63 -5.86 3.94
N ALA A 148 -2.65 -5.32 2.73
CA ALA A 148 -3.74 -5.44 1.78
C ALA A 148 -3.39 -6.44 0.69
N TRP A 149 -4.39 -6.86 -0.06
CA TRP A 149 -4.29 -7.96 -1.01
C TRP A 149 -3.81 -7.54 -2.42
N ASN A 150 -3.77 -6.26 -2.74
CA ASN A 150 -3.44 -5.82 -4.10
C ASN A 150 -1.93 -5.80 -4.41
N TYR A 151 -1.07 -5.59 -3.41
CA TYR A 151 0.40 -5.65 -3.52
C TYR A 151 1.00 -6.35 -2.29
N PRO A 152 0.69 -7.66 -2.06
CA PRO A 152 0.94 -8.33 -0.78
C PRO A 152 2.41 -8.31 -0.35
N ILE A 153 3.34 -8.72 -1.21
CA ILE A 153 4.77 -8.74 -0.85
C ILE A 153 5.36 -7.33 -0.74
N GLN A 154 4.97 -6.41 -1.63
CA GLN A 154 5.43 -5.03 -1.61
C GLN A 154 5.01 -4.32 -0.31
N ILE A 155 3.72 -4.45 0.08
CA ILE A 155 3.20 -3.84 1.31
C ILE A 155 3.87 -4.46 2.55
N ALA A 156 4.16 -5.76 2.55
CA ALA A 156 4.92 -6.39 3.63
C ALA A 156 6.31 -5.77 3.78
N MET A 157 7.00 -5.51 2.66
CA MET A 157 8.31 -4.86 2.64
C MET A 157 8.22 -3.37 3.01
N TRP A 158 7.24 -2.63 2.53
CA TRP A 158 7.05 -1.21 2.88
C TRP A 158 6.84 -1.00 4.39
N LYS A 159 6.16 -1.94 5.06
CA LYS A 159 5.93 -1.86 6.51
C LYS A 159 7.12 -2.38 7.31
N SER A 160 7.73 -3.48 6.89
CA SER A 160 8.83 -4.09 7.61
C SER A 160 10.15 -3.32 7.47
N ALA A 161 10.45 -2.76 6.31
CA ALA A 161 11.72 -2.08 6.06
C ALA A 161 12.00 -0.93 7.06
N PRO A 162 11.13 0.08 7.22
CA PRO A 162 11.37 1.16 8.19
C PRO A 162 11.33 0.66 9.64
N ALA A 163 10.45 -0.31 9.94
CA ALA A 163 10.37 -0.88 11.29
C ALA A 163 11.67 -1.55 11.70
N LEU A 164 12.19 -2.43 10.85
CA LEU A 164 13.43 -3.18 11.09
C LEU A 164 14.65 -2.26 11.06
N ALA A 165 14.73 -1.34 10.12
CA ALA A 165 15.81 -0.35 10.05
C ALA A 165 15.91 0.49 11.32
N ALA A 166 14.77 0.91 11.88
CA ALA A 166 14.70 1.65 13.14
C ALA A 166 15.01 0.78 14.39
N GLY A 167 15.09 -0.55 14.25
CA GLY A 167 15.44 -1.47 15.34
C GLY A 167 14.24 -2.09 16.06
N ASN A 168 13.03 -2.03 15.49
CA ASN A 168 11.84 -2.68 16.03
C ASN A 168 11.77 -4.15 15.59
N ALA A 169 10.96 -4.95 16.30
CA ALA A 169 10.45 -6.22 15.80
C ALA A 169 9.06 -6.00 15.17
N MET A 170 8.67 -6.87 14.23
CA MET A 170 7.37 -6.78 13.57
C MET A 170 6.66 -8.13 13.55
N ILE A 171 5.35 -8.09 13.81
CA ILE A 171 4.41 -9.17 13.51
C ILE A 171 3.58 -8.71 12.32
N PHE A 172 3.68 -9.42 11.21
CA PHE A 172 2.96 -9.09 10.00
C PHE A 172 1.77 -10.02 9.79
N LYS A 173 0.61 -9.44 9.48
CA LYS A 173 -0.59 -10.15 9.03
C LYS A 173 -0.89 -9.77 7.59
N PRO A 174 -0.69 -10.64 6.60
CA PRO A 174 -1.15 -10.40 5.23
C PRO A 174 -2.68 -10.43 5.17
N SER A 175 -3.25 -10.02 4.04
CA SER A 175 -4.65 -10.32 3.76
C SER A 175 -4.87 -11.83 3.66
N GLU A 176 -6.03 -12.30 4.10
CA GLU A 176 -6.48 -13.68 3.89
C GLU A 176 -6.68 -14.05 2.42
N GLU A 177 -6.92 -13.06 1.56
CA GLU A 177 -7.03 -13.25 0.12
C GLU A 177 -5.67 -13.55 -0.54
N THR A 178 -4.56 -13.01 0.01
CA THR A 178 -3.22 -13.14 -0.57
C THR A 178 -2.18 -13.43 0.51
N PRO A 179 -2.22 -14.64 1.11
CA PRO A 179 -1.42 -14.94 2.30
C PRO A 179 0.00 -15.43 2.01
N LEU A 180 0.34 -15.80 0.75
CA LEU A 180 1.47 -16.71 0.49
C LEU A 180 2.83 -16.02 0.51
N THR A 181 2.96 -14.85 -0.10
CA THR A 181 4.26 -14.20 -0.30
C THR A 181 4.87 -13.62 0.98
N ALA A 182 4.04 -13.28 1.98
CA ALA A 182 4.53 -12.86 3.30
C ALA A 182 5.33 -13.95 4.03
N LEU A 183 4.97 -15.22 3.84
CA LEU A 183 5.73 -16.36 4.39
C LEU A 183 7.10 -16.48 3.71
N LYS A 184 7.16 -16.25 2.39
CA LYS A 184 8.41 -16.24 1.63
C LYS A 184 9.33 -15.11 2.06
N LEU A 185 8.78 -13.93 2.33
CA LEU A 185 9.55 -12.81 2.88
C LEU A 185 10.16 -13.16 4.24
N ALA A 186 9.42 -13.84 5.14
CA ALA A 186 9.93 -14.27 6.43
C ALA A 186 11.07 -15.30 6.30
N GLU A 187 10.93 -16.29 5.39
CA GLU A 187 12.01 -17.24 5.05
C GLU A 187 13.27 -16.51 4.56
N ILE A 188 13.11 -15.51 3.69
CA ILE A 188 14.21 -14.71 3.13
C ILE A 188 14.91 -13.88 4.22
N PHE A 189 14.17 -13.25 5.12
CA PHE A 189 14.77 -12.52 6.23
C PHE A 189 15.59 -13.44 7.14
N THR A 190 15.10 -14.64 7.45
CA THR A 190 15.85 -15.63 8.24
C THR A 190 17.12 -16.09 7.50
N GLU A 191 17.05 -16.38 6.21
CA GLU A 191 18.21 -16.74 5.37
C GLU A 191 19.24 -15.60 5.29
N ALA A 192 18.79 -14.36 5.29
CA ALA A 192 19.66 -13.18 5.33
C ALA A 192 20.39 -13.02 6.68
N GLY A 193 19.93 -13.71 7.74
CA GLY A 193 20.52 -13.68 9.07
C GLY A 193 19.78 -12.73 10.04
N LEU A 194 18.52 -12.38 9.74
CA LEU A 194 17.67 -11.68 10.70
C LEU A 194 17.47 -12.59 11.93
N PRO A 195 17.70 -12.11 13.17
CA PRO A 195 17.50 -12.94 14.37
C PRO A 195 16.06 -13.45 14.49
N ASP A 196 15.91 -14.66 15.02
CA ASP A 196 14.60 -15.27 15.26
C ASP A 196 13.69 -14.33 16.05
N GLY A 197 12.43 -14.27 15.68
CA GLY A 197 11.42 -13.42 16.32
C GLY A 197 11.41 -11.95 15.90
N VAL A 198 12.41 -11.45 15.19
CA VAL A 198 12.42 -10.04 14.72
C VAL A 198 11.33 -9.79 13.67
N PHE A 199 11.05 -10.77 12.82
CA PHE A 199 9.94 -10.74 11.89
C PHE A 199 9.13 -12.03 11.99
N ASN A 200 7.85 -11.90 12.36
CA ASN A 200 6.91 -13.01 12.46
C ASN A 200 5.72 -12.77 11.52
N VAL A 201 5.11 -13.87 11.03
CA VAL A 201 3.91 -13.82 10.19
C VAL A 201 2.80 -14.65 10.84
N VAL A 202 1.64 -14.02 11.06
CA VAL A 202 0.41 -14.68 11.50
C VAL A 202 -0.67 -14.54 10.44
N GLN A 203 -1.39 -15.64 10.18
CA GLN A 203 -2.38 -15.74 9.11
C GLN A 203 -3.80 -15.76 9.67
N GLY A 204 -4.75 -15.33 8.88
CA GLY A 204 -6.17 -15.42 9.18
C GLY A 204 -6.94 -14.16 8.82
N ASP A 205 -8.23 -14.16 9.10
CA ASP A 205 -9.17 -13.10 8.79
C ASP A 205 -9.05 -11.87 9.72
N TYR A 206 -10.06 -11.01 9.68
CA TYR A 206 -10.14 -9.78 10.49
C TYR A 206 -9.99 -10.04 12.00
N ARG A 207 -10.36 -11.23 12.52
CA ARG A 207 -10.25 -11.59 13.93
C ARG A 207 -8.79 -11.57 14.39
N VAL A 208 -7.88 -12.09 13.56
CA VAL A 208 -6.43 -12.06 13.85
C VAL A 208 -5.90 -10.61 13.80
N GLY A 209 -6.36 -9.82 12.83
CA GLY A 209 -6.05 -8.38 12.79
C GLY A 209 -6.48 -7.66 14.07
N GLN A 210 -7.68 -7.94 14.56
CA GLN A 210 -8.22 -7.36 15.79
C GLN A 210 -7.42 -7.79 17.05
N MET A 211 -6.97 -9.05 17.11
CA MET A 211 -6.08 -9.50 18.19
C MET A 211 -4.80 -8.66 18.23
N LEU A 212 -4.18 -8.39 17.09
CA LEU A 212 -2.97 -7.56 17.01
C LEU A 212 -3.25 -6.09 17.38
N THR A 213 -4.32 -5.49 16.83
CA THR A 213 -4.63 -4.07 17.06
C THR A 213 -5.03 -3.79 18.51
N ALA A 214 -5.63 -4.75 19.18
CA ALA A 214 -6.02 -4.65 20.59
C ALA A 214 -4.91 -5.06 21.58
N HIS A 215 -3.85 -5.78 21.14
CA HIS A 215 -2.85 -6.35 22.04
C HIS A 215 -2.01 -5.27 22.74
N PRO A 216 -1.88 -5.28 24.08
CA PRO A 216 -1.22 -4.21 24.84
C PRO A 216 0.28 -4.07 24.57
N GLU A 217 0.96 -5.15 24.18
CA GLU A 217 2.40 -5.18 23.89
C GLU A 217 2.77 -4.65 22.50
N ILE A 218 1.79 -4.43 21.63
CA ILE A 218 2.01 -3.78 20.33
C ILE A 218 2.09 -2.27 20.55
N ALA A 219 3.22 -1.68 20.19
CA ALA A 219 3.47 -0.24 20.32
C ALA A 219 3.00 0.58 19.11
N LYS A 220 2.97 -0.04 17.92
CA LYS A 220 2.56 0.60 16.67
C LYS A 220 1.79 -0.37 15.78
N VAL A 221 0.77 0.16 15.09
CA VAL A 221 0.07 -0.53 14.00
C VAL A 221 0.27 0.26 12.71
N SER A 222 0.75 -0.41 11.65
CA SER A 222 0.73 0.09 10.28
C SER A 222 -0.25 -0.75 9.47
N PHE A 223 -1.30 -0.13 8.97
CA PHE A 223 -2.40 -0.75 8.26
C PHE A 223 -2.55 -0.19 6.84
N THR A 224 -2.75 -1.07 5.87
CA THR A 224 -3.19 -0.72 4.52
C THR A 224 -4.47 -1.47 4.20
N GLY A 225 -5.49 -0.77 3.71
CA GLY A 225 -6.77 -1.38 3.33
C GLY A 225 -7.91 -0.39 3.19
N GLU A 226 -9.15 -0.88 3.31
CA GLU A 226 -10.35 -0.07 3.18
C GLU A 226 -10.52 0.92 4.32
N THR A 227 -11.09 2.10 4.01
CA THR A 227 -11.32 3.19 4.99
C THR A 227 -12.18 2.77 6.19
N GLY A 228 -13.19 1.91 5.98
CA GLY A 228 -14.03 1.39 7.06
C GLY A 228 -13.23 0.57 8.07
N THR A 229 -12.43 -0.35 7.59
CA THR A 229 -11.53 -1.17 8.40
C THR A 229 -10.45 -0.33 9.09
N GLY A 230 -9.88 0.67 8.40
CA GLY A 230 -8.91 1.59 9.00
C GLY A 230 -9.46 2.36 10.20
N LYS A 231 -10.72 2.79 10.15
CA LYS A 231 -11.40 3.41 11.31
C LYS A 231 -11.53 2.45 12.49
N ALA A 232 -11.85 1.17 12.24
CA ALA A 232 -11.94 0.16 13.30
C ALA A 232 -10.56 -0.12 13.93
N VAL A 233 -9.53 -0.27 13.11
CA VAL A 233 -8.13 -0.44 13.55
C VAL A 233 -7.68 0.75 14.41
N MET A 234 -7.99 1.97 14.02
CA MET A 234 -7.67 3.17 14.79
C MET A 234 -8.40 3.19 16.14
N ALA A 235 -9.70 2.82 16.17
CA ALA A 235 -10.50 2.79 17.39
C ALA A 235 -9.96 1.73 18.38
N ASP A 236 -9.56 0.56 17.91
CA ASP A 236 -8.94 -0.47 18.75
C ASP A 236 -7.56 -0.03 19.26
N SER A 237 -6.75 0.56 18.41
CA SER A 237 -5.41 1.08 18.76
C SER A 237 -5.45 2.19 19.81
N ALA A 238 -6.52 2.99 19.84
CA ALA A 238 -6.69 4.08 20.81
C ALA A 238 -6.78 3.57 22.25
N LYS A 239 -7.25 2.34 22.48
CA LYS A 239 -7.40 1.75 23.83
C LYS A 239 -6.07 1.62 24.59
N THR A 240 -4.98 1.56 23.89
CA THR A 240 -3.62 1.40 24.48
C THR A 240 -2.65 2.49 24.00
N LEU A 241 -3.17 3.56 23.36
CA LEU A 241 -2.41 4.71 22.85
C LEU A 241 -1.30 4.32 21.86
N LYS A 242 -1.56 3.31 21.03
CA LYS A 242 -0.60 2.88 19.99
C LYS A 242 -0.36 4.00 18.96
N SER A 243 0.85 4.10 18.48
CA SER A 243 1.15 4.84 17.26
C SER A 243 0.49 4.15 16.06
N VAL A 244 -0.06 4.90 15.12
CA VAL A 244 -0.71 4.35 13.93
C VAL A 244 -0.19 4.99 12.65
N THR A 245 -0.09 4.18 11.59
CA THR A 245 0.01 4.63 10.19
C THR A 245 -1.13 3.96 9.43
N MET A 246 -1.92 4.74 8.70
CA MET A 246 -3.08 4.28 7.95
C MET A 246 -2.91 4.69 6.49
N GLU A 247 -2.84 3.70 5.60
CA GLU A 247 -2.87 3.86 4.15
C GLU A 247 -4.19 3.30 3.65
N LEU A 248 -5.08 4.19 3.21
CA LEU A 248 -6.47 3.86 2.94
C LEU A 248 -6.84 4.20 1.50
N GLY A 249 -8.10 3.95 1.15
CA GLY A 249 -8.60 4.13 -0.20
C GLY A 249 -8.56 5.57 -0.71
N GLY A 250 -8.78 5.73 -2.01
CA GLY A 250 -8.76 7.00 -2.70
C GLY A 250 -9.85 7.14 -3.76
N LYS A 251 -10.03 8.38 -4.22
CA LYS A 251 -10.81 8.74 -5.41
C LYS A 251 -10.10 9.88 -6.12
N SER A 252 -8.88 9.58 -6.56
CA SER A 252 -7.91 10.58 -6.99
C SER A 252 -8.34 11.28 -8.28
N PRO A 253 -8.20 12.61 -8.37
CA PRO A 253 -8.43 13.35 -9.59
C PRO A 253 -7.18 13.37 -10.48
N MET A 254 -7.39 13.22 -11.79
CA MET A 254 -6.42 13.52 -12.84
C MET A 254 -6.97 14.69 -13.68
N ILE A 255 -6.25 15.80 -13.79
CA ILE A 255 -6.68 17.00 -14.51
C ILE A 255 -5.86 17.12 -15.78
N VAL A 256 -6.51 17.13 -16.95
CA VAL A 256 -5.89 17.21 -18.27
C VAL A 256 -6.28 18.51 -18.94
N PHE A 257 -5.35 19.46 -19.00
CA PHE A 257 -5.55 20.76 -19.67
C PHE A 257 -5.43 20.66 -21.19
N ASP A 258 -5.92 21.67 -21.88
CA ASP A 258 -5.97 21.75 -23.35
C ASP A 258 -4.60 21.79 -24.02
N ASP A 259 -3.56 22.21 -23.31
CA ASP A 259 -2.17 22.22 -23.77
C ASP A 259 -1.38 20.94 -23.41
N ALA A 260 -2.02 19.95 -22.78
CA ALA A 260 -1.37 18.68 -22.46
C ALA A 260 -0.97 17.93 -23.75
N LYS A 261 0.10 17.13 -23.66
CA LYS A 261 0.39 16.14 -24.70
C LYS A 261 -0.67 15.05 -24.63
N LEU A 262 -1.54 15.02 -25.64
CA LEU A 262 -2.74 14.16 -25.64
C LEU A 262 -2.38 12.67 -25.48
N ASP A 263 -1.37 12.19 -26.22
CA ASP A 263 -0.94 10.79 -26.17
C ASP A 263 -0.45 10.39 -24.78
N ASP A 264 0.33 11.26 -24.12
CA ASP A 264 0.84 11.03 -22.77
C ASP A 264 -0.31 11.03 -21.75
N ALA A 265 -1.23 11.98 -21.85
CA ALA A 265 -2.37 12.09 -20.95
C ALA A 265 -3.33 10.88 -21.06
N VAL A 266 -3.59 10.40 -22.28
CA VAL A 266 -4.41 9.20 -22.51
C VAL A 266 -3.68 7.97 -21.94
N SER A 267 -2.36 7.81 -22.21
CA SER A 267 -1.56 6.71 -21.67
C SER A 267 -1.60 6.67 -20.14
N ALA A 268 -1.34 7.82 -19.52
CA ALA A 268 -1.36 7.94 -18.07
C ALA A 268 -2.75 7.68 -17.46
N SER A 269 -3.83 8.10 -18.17
CA SER A 269 -5.20 7.80 -17.73
C SER A 269 -5.50 6.31 -17.77
N MET A 270 -4.99 5.59 -18.77
CA MET A 270 -5.13 4.13 -18.84
C MET A 270 -4.36 3.43 -17.72
N VAL A 271 -3.11 3.80 -17.49
CA VAL A 271 -2.31 3.30 -16.35
C VAL A 271 -3.02 3.61 -15.04
N ALA A 272 -3.47 4.84 -14.84
CA ALA A 272 -4.16 5.29 -13.64
C ALA A 272 -5.50 4.58 -13.34
N ASN A 273 -6.01 3.77 -14.26
CA ASN A 273 -7.32 3.12 -14.09
C ASN A 273 -7.35 1.63 -14.38
N PHE A 274 -6.38 1.12 -15.13
CA PHE A 274 -6.41 -0.27 -15.63
C PHE A 274 -5.21 -1.10 -15.19
N TYR A 275 -4.10 -0.49 -14.79
CA TYR A 275 -2.94 -1.16 -14.21
C TYR A 275 -3.38 -1.97 -12.98
N THR A 276 -2.87 -3.18 -12.81
CA THR A 276 -3.33 -4.13 -11.78
C THR A 276 -4.87 -4.26 -11.78
N GLN A 277 -5.48 -4.43 -12.98
CA GLN A 277 -6.94 -4.47 -13.22
C GLN A 277 -7.75 -3.41 -12.44
N GLY A 278 -7.16 -2.25 -12.19
CA GLY A 278 -7.78 -1.14 -11.46
C GLY A 278 -7.78 -1.29 -9.93
N GLU A 279 -7.10 -2.28 -9.38
CA GLU A 279 -7.03 -2.55 -7.94
C GLU A 279 -5.88 -1.79 -7.26
N VAL A 280 -5.78 -0.48 -7.52
CA VAL A 280 -4.73 0.40 -7.00
C VAL A 280 -5.34 1.58 -6.23
N CYS A 281 -4.90 1.78 -4.98
CA CYS A 281 -5.44 2.82 -4.10
C CYS A 281 -5.25 4.25 -4.64
N THR A 282 -4.17 4.50 -5.39
CA THR A 282 -3.85 5.81 -5.97
C THR A 282 -4.55 6.07 -7.30
N ASN A 283 -5.38 5.16 -7.83
CA ASN A 283 -6.00 5.28 -9.14
C ASN A 283 -6.71 6.61 -9.36
N GLY A 284 -6.38 7.24 -10.51
CA GLY A 284 -6.94 8.51 -10.99
C GLY A 284 -8.31 8.32 -11.64
N THR A 285 -9.27 7.79 -10.89
CA THR A 285 -10.57 7.37 -11.43
C THR A 285 -11.51 8.51 -11.78
N ARG A 286 -11.18 9.75 -11.39
CA ARG A 286 -11.87 10.97 -11.81
C ARG A 286 -11.00 11.76 -12.79
N VAL A 287 -11.15 11.49 -14.08
CA VAL A 287 -10.36 12.12 -15.14
C VAL A 287 -11.09 13.37 -15.63
N TYR A 288 -10.63 14.55 -15.22
CA TYR A 288 -11.14 15.85 -15.67
C TYR A 288 -10.41 16.27 -16.93
N VAL A 289 -11.13 16.42 -18.05
CA VAL A 289 -10.56 16.78 -19.35
C VAL A 289 -11.12 18.12 -19.82
N HIS A 290 -10.22 19.04 -20.21
CA HIS A 290 -10.61 20.35 -20.73
C HIS A 290 -11.45 20.20 -21.99
N GLU A 291 -12.53 21.00 -22.12
CA GLU A 291 -13.52 20.88 -23.20
C GLU A 291 -12.91 20.93 -24.61
N ASN A 292 -11.87 21.73 -24.82
CA ASN A 292 -11.22 21.91 -26.11
C ASN A 292 -10.59 20.63 -26.67
N ILE A 293 -10.18 19.70 -25.83
CA ILE A 293 -9.54 18.44 -26.23
C ILE A 293 -10.40 17.22 -25.91
N TYR A 294 -11.55 17.41 -25.28
CA TYR A 294 -12.39 16.33 -24.72
C TYR A 294 -12.73 15.26 -25.75
N ASN A 295 -13.24 15.66 -26.93
CA ASN A 295 -13.63 14.71 -27.97
C ASN A 295 -12.43 13.91 -28.50
N ALA A 296 -11.31 14.57 -28.77
CA ALA A 296 -10.08 13.90 -29.21
C ALA A 296 -9.54 12.94 -28.16
N PHE A 297 -9.64 13.32 -26.87
CA PHE A 297 -9.25 12.49 -25.75
C PHE A 297 -10.09 11.21 -25.66
N ILE A 298 -11.43 11.31 -25.67
CA ILE A 298 -12.31 10.15 -25.53
C ILE A 298 -12.25 9.22 -26.74
N ASP A 299 -12.08 9.74 -27.96
CA ASP A 299 -11.93 8.94 -29.18
C ASP A 299 -10.65 8.10 -29.14
N GLN A 300 -9.55 8.71 -28.73
CA GLN A 300 -8.27 8.03 -28.58
C GLN A 300 -8.30 7.02 -27.41
N LEU A 301 -8.86 7.43 -26.27
CA LEU A 301 -9.03 6.56 -25.10
C LEU A 301 -9.83 5.30 -25.45
N LYS A 302 -10.99 5.46 -26.10
CA LYS A 302 -11.81 4.33 -26.56
C LYS A 302 -11.02 3.38 -27.43
N THR A 303 -10.39 3.91 -28.50
CA THR A 303 -9.64 3.11 -29.46
C THR A 303 -8.51 2.29 -28.81
N ARG A 304 -7.87 2.86 -27.80
CA ARG A 304 -6.77 2.19 -27.09
C ARG A 304 -7.26 1.22 -26.02
N THR A 305 -8.31 1.56 -25.27
CA THR A 305 -8.91 0.68 -24.25
C THR A 305 -9.46 -0.60 -24.88
N GLU A 306 -10.12 -0.51 -26.05
CA GLU A 306 -10.67 -1.68 -26.76
C GLU A 306 -9.60 -2.65 -27.32
N LYS A 307 -8.32 -2.27 -27.27
CA LYS A 307 -7.18 -3.11 -27.72
C LYS A 307 -6.45 -3.79 -26.57
N LEU A 308 -6.82 -3.51 -25.32
CA LEU A 308 -6.18 -4.15 -24.17
C LEU A 308 -6.42 -5.65 -24.17
N ILE A 309 -5.37 -6.41 -23.91
CA ILE A 309 -5.40 -7.88 -23.89
C ILE A 309 -5.80 -8.33 -22.48
N ILE A 310 -6.95 -9.00 -22.40
CA ILE A 310 -7.46 -9.62 -21.19
C ILE A 310 -7.22 -11.12 -21.34
N GLY A 311 -6.57 -11.76 -20.36
CA GLY A 311 -6.19 -13.16 -20.51
C GLY A 311 -5.66 -13.81 -19.24
N ASP A 312 -5.03 -14.96 -19.40
CA ASP A 312 -4.31 -15.64 -18.32
C ASP A 312 -3.23 -14.70 -17.76
N PRO A 313 -3.27 -14.37 -16.45
CA PRO A 313 -2.27 -13.49 -15.85
C PRO A 313 -0.83 -13.99 -15.98
N MET A 314 -0.62 -15.29 -16.15
CA MET A 314 0.71 -15.90 -16.36
C MET A 314 1.25 -15.71 -17.78
N ASP A 315 0.44 -15.27 -18.73
CA ASP A 315 0.89 -14.93 -20.07
C ASP A 315 1.50 -13.52 -20.08
N MET A 316 2.72 -13.37 -20.56
CA MET A 316 3.45 -12.09 -20.65
C MET A 316 2.78 -11.05 -21.55
N GLU A 317 1.91 -11.45 -22.47
CA GLU A 317 1.14 -10.54 -23.33
C GLU A 317 -0.15 -10.03 -22.67
N THR A 318 -0.58 -10.63 -21.54
CA THR A 318 -1.76 -10.20 -20.81
C THR A 318 -1.52 -8.85 -20.14
N GLN A 319 -2.44 -7.91 -20.38
CA GLN A 319 -2.40 -6.55 -19.83
C GLN A 319 -3.43 -6.33 -18.72
N ILE A 320 -4.48 -7.11 -18.69
CA ILE A 320 -5.56 -7.05 -17.68
C ILE A 320 -5.77 -8.44 -17.13
N GLY A 321 -5.54 -8.59 -15.86
CA GLY A 321 -5.72 -9.83 -15.11
C GLY A 321 -7.13 -9.96 -14.49
N ALA A 322 -7.26 -10.89 -13.53
CA ALA A 322 -8.49 -11.16 -12.80
C ALA A 322 -8.58 -10.33 -11.53
N LEU A 323 -9.78 -9.84 -11.19
CA LEU A 323 -10.07 -9.24 -9.88
C LEU A 323 -9.89 -10.27 -8.76
N ILE A 324 -9.47 -9.81 -7.60
CA ILE A 324 -9.04 -10.66 -6.49
C ILE A 324 -10.01 -11.76 -6.07
N SER A 325 -11.32 -11.52 -6.09
CA SER A 325 -12.31 -12.51 -5.62
C SER A 325 -13.67 -12.36 -6.31
N LYS A 326 -14.50 -13.40 -6.22
CA LYS A 326 -15.89 -13.39 -6.74
C LYS A 326 -16.75 -12.34 -6.01
N GLU A 327 -16.49 -12.13 -4.73
CA GLU A 327 -17.19 -11.09 -3.96
C GLU A 327 -16.84 -9.71 -4.49
N HIS A 328 -15.55 -9.45 -4.74
CA HIS A 328 -15.10 -8.17 -5.28
C HIS A 328 -15.56 -7.96 -6.73
N LEU A 329 -15.51 -8.99 -7.57
CA LEU A 329 -16.11 -8.98 -8.91
C LEU A 329 -17.58 -8.53 -8.87
N SER A 330 -18.38 -9.08 -7.96
CA SER A 330 -19.79 -8.70 -7.81
C SER A 330 -19.93 -7.23 -7.45
N LYS A 331 -19.15 -6.72 -6.51
CA LYS A 331 -19.14 -5.29 -6.11
C LYS A 331 -18.77 -4.37 -7.29
N VAL A 332 -17.78 -4.74 -8.10
CA VAL A 332 -17.37 -3.96 -9.27
C VAL A 332 -18.49 -3.93 -10.32
N LEU A 333 -19.12 -5.08 -10.60
CA LEU A 333 -20.23 -5.16 -11.55
C LEU A 333 -21.46 -4.37 -11.05
N GLU A 334 -21.80 -4.45 -9.77
CA GLU A 334 -22.85 -3.62 -9.17
C GLU A 334 -22.58 -2.12 -9.31
N ALA A 335 -21.31 -1.70 -9.09
CA ALA A 335 -20.91 -0.31 -9.28
C ALA A 335 -21.02 0.14 -10.76
N ILE A 336 -20.70 -0.74 -11.70
CA ILE A 336 -20.86 -0.48 -13.13
C ILE A 336 -22.36 -0.31 -13.48
N GLU A 337 -23.24 -1.18 -12.98
CA GLU A 337 -24.68 -1.06 -13.20
C GLU A 337 -25.26 0.21 -12.56
N LEU A 338 -24.81 0.57 -11.37
CA LEU A 338 -25.19 1.84 -10.74
C LEU A 338 -24.74 3.05 -11.56
N ALA A 339 -23.53 2.99 -12.15
CA ALA A 339 -23.04 4.04 -13.04
C ALA A 339 -23.92 4.20 -14.29
N LYS A 340 -24.30 3.09 -14.95
CA LYS A 340 -25.24 3.10 -16.10
C LYS A 340 -26.60 3.75 -15.72
N GLN A 341 -27.08 3.51 -14.51
CA GLN A 341 -28.34 4.06 -14.01
C GLN A 341 -28.25 5.54 -13.59
N SER A 342 -27.04 6.05 -13.33
CA SER A 342 -26.83 7.43 -12.85
C SER A 342 -26.88 8.50 -13.93
N GLY A 343 -27.00 8.11 -15.21
CA GLY A 343 -27.06 9.02 -16.34
C GLY A 343 -25.73 9.26 -17.04
N ALA A 344 -24.63 8.63 -16.59
CA ALA A 344 -23.35 8.65 -17.31
C ALA A 344 -23.43 7.84 -18.61
N THR A 345 -22.70 8.29 -19.64
CA THR A 345 -22.64 7.59 -20.92
C THR A 345 -21.55 6.52 -20.86
N LEU A 346 -21.92 5.25 -21.07
CA LEU A 346 -20.94 4.16 -21.23
C LEU A 346 -20.24 4.30 -22.59
N LEU A 347 -18.94 4.58 -22.55
CA LEU A 347 -18.11 4.73 -23.77
C LEU A 347 -17.66 3.36 -24.30
N THR A 348 -17.18 2.49 -23.40
CA THR A 348 -16.73 1.11 -23.71
C THR A 348 -16.73 0.24 -22.45
N GLY A 349 -16.75 -1.06 -22.61
CA GLY A 349 -16.72 -2.03 -21.52
C GLY A 349 -18.08 -2.27 -20.87
N GLY A 350 -18.11 -2.44 -19.55
CA GLY A 350 -19.34 -2.54 -18.75
C GLY A 350 -19.89 -3.93 -18.56
N TYR A 351 -19.05 -4.99 -18.64
CA TYR A 351 -19.48 -6.38 -18.44
C TYR A 351 -18.34 -7.29 -17.96
N GLN A 352 -18.71 -8.44 -17.41
CA GLN A 352 -17.78 -9.52 -17.08
C GLN A 352 -17.35 -10.26 -18.34
N VAL A 353 -16.08 -10.67 -18.41
CA VAL A 353 -15.56 -11.52 -19.48
C VAL A 353 -15.76 -12.98 -19.08
N THR A 354 -16.45 -13.74 -19.93
CA THR A 354 -16.83 -15.15 -19.67
C THR A 354 -16.62 -16.06 -20.87
N ASP A 355 -15.70 -15.70 -21.75
CA ASP A 355 -15.36 -16.47 -22.96
C ASP A 355 -13.85 -16.73 -23.03
N ASN A 356 -13.43 -17.48 -24.04
CA ASN A 356 -12.02 -17.77 -24.34
C ASN A 356 -11.24 -18.45 -23.18
N GLY A 357 -11.91 -19.27 -22.35
CA GLY A 357 -11.27 -19.99 -21.25
C GLY A 357 -11.22 -19.20 -19.94
N LEU A 358 -11.88 -18.03 -19.87
CA LEU A 358 -11.90 -17.15 -18.70
C LEU A 358 -13.16 -17.27 -17.84
N GLU A 359 -14.03 -18.27 -18.13
CA GLU A 359 -15.37 -18.43 -17.55
C GLU A 359 -15.37 -18.62 -16.03
N ASN A 360 -14.30 -19.22 -15.50
CA ASN A 360 -14.17 -19.53 -14.07
C ASN A 360 -13.44 -18.43 -13.28
N GLY A 361 -12.84 -17.43 -13.97
CA GLY A 361 -12.08 -16.35 -13.37
C GLY A 361 -12.91 -15.08 -13.15
N ASN A 362 -12.31 -14.14 -12.45
CA ASN A 362 -12.95 -12.89 -12.03
C ASN A 362 -12.62 -11.73 -13.00
N PHE A 363 -12.82 -11.91 -14.29
CA PHE A 363 -12.41 -10.93 -15.30
C PHE A 363 -13.51 -9.92 -15.61
N VAL A 364 -13.13 -8.62 -15.58
CA VAL A 364 -13.99 -7.50 -16.01
C VAL A 364 -13.28 -6.73 -17.10
N ILE A 365 -14.03 -6.44 -18.17
CA ILE A 365 -13.50 -5.60 -19.25
C ILE A 365 -13.24 -4.19 -18.74
N PRO A 366 -12.10 -3.53 -19.10
CA PRO A 366 -11.85 -2.12 -18.81
C PRO A 366 -13.03 -1.25 -19.25
N THR A 367 -13.58 -0.51 -18.30
CA THR A 367 -14.85 0.21 -18.44
C THR A 367 -14.62 1.71 -18.33
N VAL A 368 -15.15 2.47 -19.29
CA VAL A 368 -15.05 3.94 -19.31
C VAL A 368 -16.44 4.54 -19.37
N PHE A 369 -16.75 5.41 -18.42
CA PHE A 369 -17.90 6.30 -18.45
C PHE A 369 -17.48 7.70 -18.81
N VAL A 370 -18.24 8.36 -19.67
CA VAL A 370 -18.04 9.75 -20.11
C VAL A 370 -19.26 10.61 -19.79
N ASP A 371 -19.13 11.92 -19.95
CA ASP A 371 -20.15 12.91 -19.56
C ASP A 371 -20.62 12.73 -18.11
N CYS A 372 -19.66 12.37 -17.24
CA CYS A 372 -19.92 12.20 -15.82
C CYS A 372 -20.09 13.54 -15.09
N GLU A 373 -20.91 13.54 -14.04
CA GLU A 373 -21.09 14.66 -13.11
C GLU A 373 -20.52 14.31 -11.74
N ASP A 374 -20.05 15.33 -11.00
CA ASP A 374 -19.35 15.14 -9.72
C ASP A 374 -20.18 14.44 -8.65
N ASN A 375 -21.49 14.58 -8.66
CA ASN A 375 -22.41 13.98 -7.68
C ASN A 375 -22.78 12.51 -7.97
N MET A 376 -22.35 11.95 -9.08
CA MET A 376 -22.65 10.56 -9.47
C MET A 376 -21.96 9.59 -8.50
N PRO A 377 -22.63 8.49 -8.06
CA PRO A 377 -22.08 7.55 -7.08
C PRO A 377 -20.71 6.98 -7.47
N HIS A 378 -20.54 6.56 -8.71
CA HIS A 378 -19.28 6.01 -9.23
C HIS A 378 -18.16 7.05 -9.36
N VAL A 379 -18.48 8.35 -9.30
CA VAL A 379 -17.50 9.44 -9.24
C VAL A 379 -17.04 9.71 -7.81
N GLN A 380 -17.91 9.50 -6.82
CA GLN A 380 -17.62 9.79 -5.41
C GLN A 380 -17.12 8.59 -4.59
N GLN A 381 -17.52 7.36 -4.96
CA GLN A 381 -17.17 6.14 -4.24
C GLN A 381 -16.00 5.42 -4.92
N GLU A 382 -15.11 4.86 -4.11
CA GLU A 382 -14.04 4.00 -4.59
C GLU A 382 -14.64 2.66 -5.06
N ILE A 383 -14.34 2.27 -6.30
CA ILE A 383 -14.81 0.99 -6.90
C ILE A 383 -13.73 -0.09 -6.76
N PHE A 384 -12.47 0.29 -6.87
CA PHE A 384 -11.30 -0.57 -6.79
C PHE A 384 -11.27 -1.65 -7.88
N GLY A 385 -11.56 -1.25 -9.11
CA GLY A 385 -11.62 -2.09 -10.30
C GLY A 385 -11.41 -1.25 -11.56
N PRO A 386 -11.40 -1.84 -12.76
CA PRO A 386 -11.02 -1.18 -14.00
C PRO A 386 -12.14 -0.25 -14.54
N VAL A 387 -12.52 0.75 -13.75
CA VAL A 387 -13.65 1.65 -14.05
C VAL A 387 -13.20 3.11 -13.96
N MET A 388 -13.17 3.78 -15.12
CA MET A 388 -12.79 5.19 -15.29
C MET A 388 -14.02 6.07 -15.44
N SER A 389 -14.02 7.24 -14.78
CA SER A 389 -15.02 8.29 -14.95
C SER A 389 -14.37 9.54 -15.58
N VAL A 390 -14.84 9.95 -16.75
CA VAL A 390 -14.34 11.12 -17.47
C VAL A 390 -15.32 12.27 -17.34
N LEU A 391 -14.83 13.40 -16.82
CA LEU A 391 -15.59 14.61 -16.56
C LEU A 391 -15.03 15.75 -17.42
N LYS A 392 -15.92 16.65 -17.85
CA LYS A 392 -15.55 17.83 -18.63
C LYS A 392 -15.34 19.03 -17.72
N PHE A 393 -14.36 19.90 -18.05
CA PHE A 393 -14.20 21.21 -17.42
C PHE A 393 -13.79 22.29 -18.41
N THR A 394 -13.96 23.55 -18.04
CA THR A 394 -13.61 24.72 -18.83
C THR A 394 -12.72 25.71 -18.08
N ASP A 395 -12.86 25.78 -16.77
CA ASP A 395 -12.23 26.79 -15.92
C ASP A 395 -11.27 26.13 -14.92
N GLU A 396 -10.09 26.76 -14.72
CA GLU A 396 -9.04 26.24 -13.85
C GLU A 396 -9.46 26.25 -12.37
N ASP A 397 -10.06 27.34 -11.89
CA ASP A 397 -10.44 27.45 -10.47
C ASP A 397 -11.60 26.50 -10.15
N ASP A 398 -12.54 26.34 -11.11
CA ASP A 398 -13.65 25.39 -10.95
C ASP A 398 -13.16 23.94 -10.90
N VAL A 399 -12.26 23.52 -11.78
CA VAL A 399 -11.76 22.14 -11.76
C VAL A 399 -10.95 21.84 -10.49
N ILE A 400 -10.18 22.78 -9.97
CA ILE A 400 -9.46 22.65 -8.70
C ILE A 400 -10.44 22.43 -7.55
N ARG A 401 -11.50 23.23 -7.47
CA ARG A 401 -12.56 23.10 -6.48
C ARG A 401 -13.22 21.71 -6.55
N ARG A 402 -13.67 21.30 -7.76
CA ARG A 402 -14.31 20.01 -8.03
C ARG A 402 -13.38 18.82 -7.74
N ALA A 403 -12.11 18.90 -8.13
CA ALA A 403 -11.11 17.88 -7.86
C ALA A 403 -10.92 17.64 -6.35
N ASN A 404 -10.99 18.70 -5.54
CA ASN A 404 -10.87 18.63 -4.09
C ASN A 404 -12.19 18.26 -3.37
N ASP A 405 -13.33 18.28 -4.05
CA ASP A 405 -14.65 17.97 -3.47
C ASP A 405 -14.87 16.46 -3.39
N THR A 406 -14.15 15.86 -2.47
CA THR A 406 -14.23 14.45 -2.11
C THR A 406 -13.80 14.26 -0.66
N LYS A 407 -14.30 13.20 -0.04
CA LYS A 407 -13.87 12.79 1.32
C LYS A 407 -12.45 12.20 1.35
N TYR A 408 -11.89 11.88 0.20
CA TYR A 408 -10.57 11.29 0.02
C TYR A 408 -9.50 12.36 -0.29
N GLY A 409 -8.24 11.93 -0.22
CA GLY A 409 -7.08 12.77 -0.54
C GLY A 409 -5.79 11.98 -0.64
N LEU A 410 -5.81 10.80 -1.32
CA LEU A 410 -4.62 9.97 -1.46
C LEU A 410 -3.68 10.56 -2.51
N ALA A 411 -4.13 10.63 -3.78
CA ALA A 411 -3.31 11.13 -4.86
C ALA A 411 -4.04 12.15 -5.73
N ALA A 412 -3.28 12.89 -6.54
CA ALA A 412 -3.77 13.79 -7.59
C ALA A 412 -2.72 13.95 -8.69
N GLY A 413 -3.14 14.27 -9.92
CA GLY A 413 -2.21 14.56 -11.00
C GLY A 413 -2.71 15.64 -11.94
N VAL A 414 -1.76 16.31 -12.62
CA VAL A 414 -2.06 17.34 -13.61
C VAL A 414 -1.21 17.15 -14.87
N PHE A 415 -1.85 17.25 -16.02
CA PHE A 415 -1.22 17.20 -17.34
C PHE A 415 -1.37 18.57 -18.03
N THR A 416 -0.26 19.24 -18.26
CA THR A 416 -0.15 20.54 -18.95
C THR A 416 1.30 20.80 -19.36
N GLN A 417 1.52 21.51 -20.46
CA GLN A 417 2.85 21.97 -20.85
C GLN A 417 3.23 23.32 -20.23
N ASN A 418 2.31 23.98 -19.56
CA ASN A 418 2.56 25.23 -18.87
C ASN A 418 3.06 24.97 -17.45
N LEU A 419 4.38 25.15 -17.23
CA LEU A 419 5.04 24.92 -15.95
C LEU A 419 4.40 25.72 -14.80
N SER A 420 4.07 27.00 -15.03
CA SER A 420 3.45 27.83 -13.99
C SER A 420 2.05 27.34 -13.61
N ARG A 421 1.27 26.86 -14.58
CA ARG A 421 -0.04 26.23 -14.36
C ARG A 421 0.14 24.93 -13.56
N ALA A 422 1.07 24.09 -13.97
CA ALA A 422 1.33 22.81 -13.28
C ALA A 422 1.57 23.01 -11.79
N HIS A 423 2.48 23.91 -11.42
CA HIS A 423 2.77 24.22 -10.02
C HIS A 423 1.58 24.87 -9.30
N ARG A 424 0.92 25.84 -9.92
CA ARG A 424 -0.23 26.54 -9.32
C ARG A 424 -1.39 25.58 -9.01
N VAL A 425 -1.69 24.66 -9.92
CA VAL A 425 -2.77 23.67 -9.75
C VAL A 425 -2.37 22.62 -8.71
N ILE A 426 -1.19 22.01 -8.86
CA ILE A 426 -0.81 20.91 -7.99
C ILE A 426 -0.65 21.33 -6.52
N HIS A 427 -0.19 22.56 -6.25
CA HIS A 427 -0.09 23.08 -4.88
C HIS A 427 -1.45 23.30 -4.21
N GLN A 428 -2.53 23.38 -4.95
CA GLN A 428 -3.89 23.53 -4.43
C GLN A 428 -4.61 22.18 -4.26
N MET A 429 -4.02 21.07 -4.72
CA MET A 429 -4.61 19.75 -4.53
C MET A 429 -4.50 19.31 -3.08
N GLN A 430 -5.61 18.83 -2.53
CA GLN A 430 -5.71 18.29 -1.17
C GLN A 430 -5.44 16.78 -1.21
N ALA A 431 -4.22 16.41 -1.62
CA ALA A 431 -3.76 15.03 -1.74
C ALA A 431 -2.33 14.91 -1.21
N GLY A 432 -1.99 13.72 -0.70
CA GLY A 432 -0.67 13.48 -0.13
C GLY A 432 0.39 13.08 -1.15
N ILE A 433 -0.03 12.55 -2.30
CA ILE A 433 0.83 12.17 -3.43
C ILE A 433 0.38 12.97 -4.64
N CYS A 434 1.30 13.67 -5.30
CA CYS A 434 0.96 14.51 -6.44
C CYS A 434 1.94 14.32 -7.60
N TRP A 435 1.40 14.23 -8.82
CA TRP A 435 2.18 14.07 -10.05
C TRP A 435 1.92 15.18 -11.05
N VAL A 436 2.95 15.51 -11.84
CA VAL A 436 2.87 16.43 -12.96
C VAL A 436 3.41 15.73 -14.20
N ASN A 437 2.55 15.57 -15.22
CA ASN A 437 2.87 14.93 -16.51
C ASN A 437 3.39 13.48 -16.39
N THR A 438 3.06 12.81 -15.29
CA THR A 438 3.29 11.38 -15.03
C THR A 438 2.21 10.84 -14.10
N TRP A 439 2.15 9.52 -13.88
CA TRP A 439 1.24 8.88 -12.94
C TRP A 439 1.83 7.57 -12.41
N GLY A 440 1.67 7.34 -11.09
CA GLY A 440 1.90 6.04 -10.46
C GLY A 440 3.27 5.85 -9.84
N ASP A 441 4.31 6.58 -10.26
CA ASP A 441 5.66 6.44 -9.73
C ASP A 441 5.73 6.86 -8.26
N SER A 442 6.27 5.97 -7.43
CA SER A 442 6.45 6.18 -5.99
C SER A 442 7.79 5.59 -5.54
N PRO A 443 8.93 6.21 -5.87
CA PRO A 443 10.24 5.72 -5.46
C PRO A 443 10.37 5.72 -3.92
N ALA A 444 11.26 4.89 -3.38
CA ALA A 444 11.42 4.70 -1.94
C ALA A 444 11.75 6.00 -1.17
N GLU A 445 12.36 6.98 -1.85
CA GLU A 445 12.70 8.30 -1.31
C GLU A 445 11.48 9.23 -1.18
N MET A 446 10.40 8.95 -1.90
CA MET A 446 9.20 9.78 -1.92
C MET A 446 8.21 9.35 -0.85
N PRO A 447 7.83 10.24 0.10
CA PRO A 447 6.80 9.91 1.08
C PRO A 447 5.46 9.61 0.42
N VAL A 448 4.84 8.50 0.81
CA VAL A 448 3.52 8.04 0.35
C VAL A 448 2.53 8.14 1.50
N GLY A 449 1.33 8.61 1.23
CA GLY A 449 0.24 8.63 2.21
C GLY A 449 -0.82 9.69 1.93
N GLY A 450 -2.00 9.50 2.52
CA GLY A 450 -3.18 10.28 2.21
C GLY A 450 -3.44 11.48 3.11
N TYR A 451 -4.29 12.39 2.61
CA TYR A 451 -5.00 13.40 3.36
C TYR A 451 -6.42 12.91 3.66
N LYS A 452 -7.17 13.62 4.49
CA LYS A 452 -8.59 13.36 4.77
C LYS A 452 -8.83 11.90 5.19
N LEU A 453 -9.82 11.21 4.57
CA LEU A 453 -10.10 9.82 4.88
C LEU A 453 -9.19 8.80 4.16
N SER A 454 -8.20 9.26 3.43
CA SER A 454 -7.22 8.38 2.75
C SER A 454 -6.03 7.99 3.64
N GLY A 455 -5.86 8.57 4.82
CA GLY A 455 -4.86 8.05 5.74
C GLY A 455 -4.30 9.03 6.75
N ILE A 456 -3.40 8.48 7.58
CA ILE A 456 -2.65 9.20 8.62
C ILE A 456 -1.23 8.65 8.66
N GLY A 457 -0.24 9.51 8.76
CA GLY A 457 1.18 9.13 8.68
C GLY A 457 1.65 9.02 7.24
N ARG A 458 2.83 8.45 7.06
CA ARG A 458 3.44 8.22 5.75
C ARG A 458 4.16 6.87 5.74
N GLU A 459 4.21 6.25 4.57
CA GLU A 459 5.14 5.18 4.21
C GLU A 459 6.15 5.72 3.21
N ASN A 460 7.30 5.08 3.06
CA ASN A 460 8.43 5.56 2.26
C ASN A 460 8.96 6.94 2.70
N GLY A 461 10.03 7.41 2.05
CA GLY A 461 10.70 8.64 2.44
C GLY A 461 11.38 8.58 3.81
N PRO A 462 12.30 9.51 4.09
CA PRO A 462 13.14 9.45 5.29
C PRO A 462 12.36 9.69 6.59
N GLU A 463 11.26 10.44 6.52
CA GLU A 463 10.43 10.76 7.69
C GLU A 463 9.74 9.54 8.31
N THR A 464 9.55 8.46 7.52
CA THR A 464 8.92 7.23 8.01
C THR A 464 9.73 6.57 9.12
N LEU A 465 11.07 6.70 9.13
CA LEU A 465 11.89 6.24 10.28
C LEU A 465 11.49 6.93 11.58
N LEU A 466 11.07 8.19 11.54
CA LEU A 466 10.62 8.92 12.73
C LEU A 466 9.31 8.35 13.28
N HIS A 467 8.46 7.81 12.41
CA HIS A 467 7.19 7.17 12.79
C HIS A 467 7.39 5.80 13.47
N TYR A 468 8.58 5.21 13.36
CA TYR A 468 8.97 3.95 14.00
C TYR A 468 9.93 4.13 15.18
N THR A 469 10.09 5.38 15.63
CA THR A 469 10.92 5.73 16.78
C THR A 469 10.21 6.69 17.72
N GLN A 470 10.71 6.76 18.95
CA GLN A 470 10.30 7.74 19.95
C GLN A 470 11.51 8.57 20.39
N THR A 471 11.28 9.83 20.74
CA THR A 471 12.32 10.74 21.20
C THR A 471 12.45 10.68 22.71
N LYS A 472 13.67 10.42 23.20
CA LYS A 472 14.03 10.60 24.61
C LYS A 472 14.89 11.86 24.73
N SER A 473 14.49 12.79 25.60
CA SER A 473 15.27 14.01 25.91
C SER A 473 16.05 13.83 27.20
N ILE A 474 17.32 14.17 27.18
CA ILE A 474 18.22 14.08 28.32
C ILE A 474 18.83 15.44 28.58
N LEU A 475 18.51 16.06 29.73
CA LEU A 475 19.10 17.33 30.19
C LEU A 475 20.29 17.04 31.10
N ILE A 476 21.40 17.67 30.85
CA ILE A 476 22.62 17.57 31.63
C ILE A 476 22.90 18.92 32.30
N GLU A 477 23.09 18.91 33.62
CA GLU A 477 23.64 19.99 34.42
C GLU A 477 25.07 19.62 34.80
N LEU A 478 26.04 20.46 34.44
CA LEU A 478 27.45 20.28 34.74
C LEU A 478 27.87 21.04 36.02
N GLY A 479 27.03 21.98 36.47
CA GLY A 479 27.22 22.72 37.70
C GLY A 479 26.55 22.07 38.91
N ASP A 480 26.53 22.78 40.03
CA ASP A 480 25.86 22.34 41.24
C ASP A 480 24.34 22.44 41.09
N TYR A 481 23.65 21.38 41.51
CA TYR A 481 22.19 21.40 41.52
C TYR A 481 21.63 22.30 42.61
N ALA A 482 20.98 23.38 42.23
CA ALA A 482 20.30 24.29 43.16
C ALA A 482 18.88 23.77 43.45
N SER A 483 18.64 23.30 44.65
CA SER A 483 17.33 22.86 45.09
C SER A 483 16.49 24.05 45.60
N PRO A 484 15.21 24.15 45.18
CA PRO A 484 14.29 25.14 45.78
C PRO A 484 13.92 24.81 47.24
N TYR A 485 14.32 23.64 47.74
CA TYR A 485 14.06 23.13 49.10
C TYR A 485 15.31 23.08 49.96
N ALA A 486 16.42 23.63 49.46
CA ALA A 486 17.70 23.70 50.23
C ALA A 486 17.80 24.95 51.06
#